data_3bd295136c8929c30cd9db035c23a803
#
_entry.id   3bd295136c8929c30cd9db035c23a803
#
_cell.length_a   1.000
_cell.length_b   1.000
_cell.length_c   1.000
_cell.angle_alpha   90.00
_cell.angle_beta   90.00
_cell.angle_gamma   90.00
#
_symmetry.space_group_name_H-M   'P 1'
#
loop_
_entity.id
_entity.type
_entity.pdbx_description
1 polymer ?
#
loop_
_entity_poly.entity_id
_entity_poly.type
_entity_poly.pdbx_seq_one_letter_code
_entity_poly.pdbx_strand_id
1 'polypeptide(L)'
;MICFAVFLEIGIKYIFFACFIFAFIVNGRDYKNETSKKEFIIGNSVSSVVGAAILFAIIFGASGFLLDTLHDAKFNEEIDEIGHHNNTVTVDEFTQFGPDFSKAYWIVGDDGRKYTISEGMCNKLNAEYNNSVAGHKLNIFFNVKKTVRSGHINYMADNITTDSGIIIK
;
A
#
# COMPACT_ATOMS: atom_id res chain seq x y z
N MET A 1 -10.22 -1.15 -11.85
CA MET A 1 -8.78 -0.76 -11.82
C MET A 1 -8.32 -0.01 -13.07
N ILE A 2 -8.67 -0.42 -14.29
CA ILE A 2 -8.27 0.23 -15.55
C ILE A 2 -8.80 1.67 -15.66
N CYS A 3 -10.05 1.94 -15.29
CA CYS A 3 -10.61 3.32 -15.32
C CYS A 3 -9.89 4.31 -14.42
N PHE A 4 -9.38 3.87 -13.26
CA PHE A 4 -8.67 4.75 -12.33
C PHE A 4 -7.29 5.15 -12.86
N ALA A 5 -6.57 4.22 -13.49
CA ALA A 5 -5.27 4.49 -14.10
C ALA A 5 -5.40 5.47 -15.28
N VAL A 6 -6.41 5.32 -16.12
CA VAL A 6 -6.70 6.25 -17.24
C VAL A 6 -7.08 7.63 -16.71
N PHE A 7 -7.88 7.71 -15.66
CA PHE A 7 -8.27 9.00 -15.05
C PHE A 7 -7.07 9.71 -14.42
N LEU A 8 -6.16 8.96 -13.81
CA LEU A 8 -4.91 9.49 -13.24
C LEU A 8 -3.98 10.02 -14.35
N GLU A 9 -3.82 9.27 -15.43
CA GLU A 9 -2.97 9.63 -16.56
C GLU A 9 -3.47 10.89 -17.27
N ILE A 10 -4.76 11.02 -17.47
CA ILE A 10 -5.40 12.21 -18.05
C ILE A 10 -5.23 13.41 -17.10
N GLY A 11 -5.51 13.23 -15.81
CA GLY A 11 -5.38 14.27 -14.80
C GLY A 11 -3.96 14.84 -14.71
N ILE A 12 -2.94 13.98 -14.73
CA ILE A 12 -1.53 14.37 -14.69
C ILE A 12 -1.14 15.26 -15.89
N LYS A 13 -1.58 14.90 -17.09
CA LYS A 13 -1.30 15.67 -18.31
C LYS A 13 -1.91 17.08 -18.24
N TYR A 14 -3.14 17.21 -17.76
CA TYR A 14 -3.80 18.51 -17.62
C TYR A 14 -3.16 19.37 -16.53
N ILE A 15 -2.76 18.80 -15.39
CA ILE A 15 -2.07 19.54 -14.33
C ILE A 15 -0.72 20.05 -14.83
N PHE A 16 0.06 19.24 -15.53
CA PHE A 16 1.33 19.66 -16.10
C PHE A 16 1.15 20.80 -17.10
N PHE A 17 0.16 20.70 -17.98
CA PHE A 17 -0.16 21.73 -18.97
C PHE A 17 -0.62 23.03 -18.32
N ALA A 18 -1.43 22.97 -17.29
CA ALA A 18 -1.85 24.15 -16.53
C ALA A 18 -0.66 24.81 -15.81
N CYS A 19 0.24 24.05 -15.21
CA CYS A 19 1.48 24.56 -14.61
C CYS A 19 2.39 25.22 -15.65
N PHE A 20 2.48 24.64 -16.85
CA PHE A 20 3.24 25.21 -17.96
C PHE A 20 2.68 26.58 -18.40
N ILE A 21 1.36 26.67 -18.61
CA ILE A 21 0.70 27.90 -18.98
C ILE A 21 0.90 28.98 -17.90
N PHE A 22 0.73 28.60 -16.63
CA PHE A 22 0.92 29.52 -15.52
C PHE A 22 2.36 30.05 -15.46
N ALA A 23 3.35 29.17 -15.53
CA ALA A 23 4.76 29.56 -15.56
C ALA A 23 5.10 30.44 -16.76
N PHE A 24 4.50 30.18 -17.93
CA PHE A 24 4.69 30.98 -19.15
C PHE A 24 4.13 32.42 -18.99
N ILE A 25 2.97 32.55 -18.34
CA ILE A 25 2.35 33.87 -18.10
C ILE A 25 3.17 34.65 -17.07
N VAL A 26 3.60 34.03 -16.00
CA VAL A 26 4.38 34.68 -14.93
C VAL A 26 5.72 35.14 -15.46
N ASN A 27 6.47 34.28 -16.13
CA ASN A 27 7.76 34.61 -16.70
C ASN A 27 7.65 35.65 -17.83
N GLY A 28 6.55 35.64 -18.60
CA GLY A 28 6.32 36.60 -19.67
C GLY A 28 6.06 38.01 -19.18
N ARG A 29 5.69 38.21 -17.91
CA ARG A 29 5.49 39.56 -17.34
C ARG A 29 6.79 40.32 -17.09
N ASP A 30 7.86 39.62 -16.73
CA ASP A 30 9.13 40.26 -16.35
C ASP A 30 10.00 40.63 -17.55
N TYR A 31 9.75 40.03 -18.73
CA TYR A 31 10.56 40.23 -19.94
C TYR A 31 10.14 41.41 -20.82
N LYS A 32 9.31 42.31 -20.33
CA LYS A 32 8.75 43.39 -21.14
C LYS A 32 9.76 44.45 -21.65
N ASN A 33 10.99 44.43 -21.18
CA ASN A 33 11.94 45.53 -21.38
C ASN A 33 13.23 45.23 -22.17
N GLU A 34 13.53 43.99 -22.51
CA GLU A 34 14.82 43.67 -23.17
C GLU A 34 14.72 42.53 -24.19
N THR A 35 15.29 42.74 -25.38
CA THR A 35 15.69 41.71 -26.35
C THR A 35 14.77 41.45 -27.55
N SER A 36 15.39 40.85 -28.56
CA SER A 36 14.71 40.48 -29.81
C SER A 36 13.59 39.47 -29.55
N LYS A 37 12.50 39.53 -30.31
CA LYS A 37 11.33 38.65 -30.16
C LYS A 37 11.69 37.16 -30.13
N LYS A 38 12.76 36.77 -30.80
CA LYS A 38 13.22 35.36 -30.85
C LYS A 38 13.84 34.89 -29.53
N GLU A 39 14.72 35.69 -28.94
CA GLU A 39 15.36 35.38 -27.65
C GLU A 39 14.36 35.40 -26.53
N PHE A 40 13.37 36.31 -26.56
CA PHE A 40 12.27 36.32 -25.63
C PHE A 40 11.45 35.01 -25.66
N ILE A 41 11.06 34.54 -26.86
CA ILE A 41 10.26 33.30 -26.97
C ILE A 41 11.03 32.09 -26.49
N ILE A 42 12.30 31.95 -26.88
CA ILE A 42 13.12 30.81 -26.49
C ILE A 42 13.41 30.84 -24.99
N GLY A 43 13.83 31.95 -24.43
CA GLY A 43 14.14 32.09 -23.00
C GLY A 43 12.92 31.86 -22.12
N ASN A 44 11.76 32.44 -22.49
CA ASN A 44 10.52 32.25 -21.76
C ASN A 44 10.01 30.80 -21.84
N SER A 45 10.15 30.14 -22.98
CA SER A 45 9.76 28.75 -23.15
C SER A 45 10.61 27.82 -22.27
N VAL A 46 11.94 27.97 -22.29
CA VAL A 46 12.85 27.15 -21.47
C VAL A 46 12.59 27.37 -19.97
N SER A 47 12.51 28.64 -19.54
CA SER A 47 12.22 28.99 -18.14
C SER A 47 10.84 28.46 -17.69
N SER A 48 9.85 28.49 -18.57
CA SER A 48 8.50 27.99 -18.29
C SER A 48 8.45 26.46 -18.16
N VAL A 49 9.23 25.72 -18.96
CA VAL A 49 9.34 24.26 -18.82
C VAL A 49 9.97 23.90 -17.46
N VAL A 50 11.05 24.57 -17.08
CA VAL A 50 11.71 24.33 -15.77
C VAL A 50 10.77 24.70 -14.62
N GLY A 51 10.12 25.85 -14.68
CA GLY A 51 9.15 26.28 -13.67
C GLY A 51 7.96 25.33 -13.55
N ALA A 52 7.43 24.85 -14.68
CA ALA A 52 6.35 23.88 -14.70
C ALA A 52 6.77 22.53 -14.08
N ALA A 53 7.98 22.08 -14.36
CA ALA A 53 8.51 20.82 -13.79
C ALA A 53 8.66 20.93 -12.26
N ILE A 54 9.15 22.04 -11.75
CA ILE A 54 9.28 22.28 -10.29
C ILE A 54 7.91 22.35 -9.63
N LEU A 55 6.96 23.12 -10.17
CA LEU A 55 5.61 23.23 -9.64
C LEU A 55 4.90 21.86 -9.64
N PHE A 56 5.05 21.12 -10.73
CA PHE A 56 4.50 19.76 -10.83
C PHE A 56 5.08 18.83 -9.77
N ALA A 57 6.40 18.85 -9.55
CA ALA A 57 7.05 18.06 -8.53
C ALA A 57 6.57 18.40 -7.11
N ILE A 58 6.35 19.69 -6.82
CA ILE A 58 5.81 20.14 -5.53
C ILE A 58 4.36 19.67 -5.34
N ILE A 59 3.52 19.86 -6.34
CA ILE A 59 2.10 19.47 -6.27
C ILE A 59 1.99 17.93 -6.14
N PHE A 60 2.77 17.18 -6.92
CA PHE A 60 2.73 15.72 -6.90
C PHE A 60 3.32 15.14 -5.61
N GLY A 61 4.41 15.72 -5.11
CA GLY A 61 4.99 15.36 -3.82
C GLY A 61 4.05 15.65 -2.65
N ALA A 62 3.43 16.83 -2.64
CA ALA A 62 2.46 17.20 -1.61
C ALA A 62 1.19 16.33 -1.66
N SER A 63 0.70 15.99 -2.86
CA SER A 63 -0.48 15.11 -3.01
C SER A 63 -0.19 13.67 -2.63
N GLY A 64 1.02 13.17 -2.90
CA GLY A 64 1.48 11.84 -2.46
C GLY A 64 1.53 11.76 -0.93
N PHE A 65 2.13 12.76 -0.29
CA PHE A 65 2.19 12.84 1.17
C PHE A 65 0.79 12.96 1.81
N LEU A 66 -0.11 13.75 1.22
CA LEU A 66 -1.50 13.87 1.68
C LEU A 66 -2.28 12.56 1.51
N LEU A 67 -2.09 11.85 0.40
CA LEU A 67 -2.72 10.55 0.15
C LEU A 67 -2.21 9.48 1.12
N ASP A 68 -0.90 9.44 1.40
CA ASP A 68 -0.33 8.55 2.41
C ASP A 68 -0.87 8.86 3.81
N THR A 69 -0.88 10.14 4.20
CA THR A 69 -1.40 10.56 5.51
C THR A 69 -2.90 10.26 5.65
N LEU A 70 -3.70 10.45 4.58
CA LEU A 70 -5.11 10.09 4.56
C LEU A 70 -5.34 8.59 4.51
N HIS A 71 -4.44 7.85 3.88
CA HIS A 71 -4.47 6.39 3.85
C HIS A 71 -4.16 5.84 5.24
N ASP A 72 -3.09 6.32 5.88
CA ASP A 72 -2.71 5.93 7.24
C ASP A 72 -3.78 6.33 8.28
N ALA A 73 -4.34 7.52 8.18
CA ALA A 73 -5.46 7.95 9.03
C ALA A 73 -6.71 7.07 8.83
N LYS A 74 -6.98 6.65 7.59
CA LYS A 74 -8.11 5.77 7.27
C LYS A 74 -7.91 4.33 7.71
N PHE A 75 -6.66 3.84 7.70
CA PHE A 75 -6.33 2.49 8.16
C PHE A 75 -6.16 2.40 9.67
N ASN A 76 -5.71 3.47 10.32
CA ASN A 76 -5.61 3.55 11.78
C ASN A 76 -6.96 3.86 12.46
N GLU A 77 -7.97 4.29 11.70
CA GLU A 77 -9.31 4.44 12.24
C GLU A 77 -9.96 3.06 12.42
N GLU A 78 -10.02 2.65 13.68
CA GLU A 78 -11.00 1.71 14.20
C GLU A 78 -10.71 0.22 13.95
N ILE A 79 -9.64 -0.26 14.58
CA ILE A 79 -9.51 -1.70 14.85
C ILE A 79 -10.07 -1.96 16.24
N ASP A 80 -11.29 -2.50 16.28
CA ASP A 80 -11.88 -3.02 17.51
C ASP A 80 -11.24 -4.38 17.81
N GLU A 81 -10.41 -4.46 18.85
CA GLU A 81 -9.84 -5.73 19.30
C GLU A 81 -10.92 -6.51 20.05
N ILE A 82 -11.44 -7.57 19.42
CA ILE A 82 -12.49 -8.42 20.01
C ILE A 82 -11.89 -9.36 21.08
N GLY A 83 -10.56 -9.46 21.19
CA GLY A 83 -9.84 -10.22 22.19
C GLY A 83 -9.02 -11.39 21.63
N HIS A 84 -8.29 -12.04 22.54
CA HIS A 84 -7.44 -13.18 22.23
C HIS A 84 -8.23 -14.47 22.35
N HIS A 85 -8.06 -15.33 21.36
CA HIS A 85 -8.71 -16.62 21.27
C HIS A 85 -7.69 -17.72 20.98
N ASN A 86 -8.08 -18.96 21.20
CA ASN A 86 -7.34 -20.09 20.66
C ASN A 86 -8.29 -21.04 19.93
N ASN A 87 -7.81 -21.68 18.91
CA ASN A 87 -8.52 -22.73 18.21
C ASN A 87 -7.57 -23.79 17.68
N THR A 88 -7.99 -25.05 17.74
CA THR A 88 -7.27 -26.16 17.13
C THR A 88 -7.91 -26.46 15.80
N VAL A 89 -7.15 -26.30 14.73
CA VAL A 89 -7.62 -26.47 13.36
C VAL A 89 -6.76 -27.49 12.61
N THR A 90 -7.37 -28.19 11.68
CA THR A 90 -6.63 -28.92 10.64
C THR A 90 -6.39 -27.95 9.49
N VAL A 91 -5.17 -27.85 9.02
CA VAL A 91 -4.82 -26.93 7.93
C VAL A 91 -5.34 -27.46 6.61
N ASP A 92 -6.30 -26.78 6.02
CA ASP A 92 -6.81 -27.09 4.68
C ASP A 92 -5.91 -26.49 3.60
N GLU A 93 -5.49 -25.23 3.79
CA GLU A 93 -4.66 -24.50 2.83
C GLU A 93 -3.60 -23.67 3.58
N PHE A 94 -2.38 -23.71 3.05
CA PHE A 94 -1.27 -22.87 3.50
C PHE A 94 -0.74 -22.08 2.31
N THR A 95 -0.95 -20.78 2.31
CA THR A 95 -0.72 -19.98 1.12
C THR A 95 -0.03 -18.65 1.39
N GLN A 96 0.65 -18.17 0.38
CA GLN A 96 1.23 -16.84 0.34
C GLN A 96 0.70 -16.07 -0.86
N PHE A 97 0.52 -14.78 -0.69
CA PHE A 97 0.04 -13.89 -1.74
C PHE A 97 0.77 -12.55 -1.70
N GLY A 98 1.01 -12.00 -2.87
CA GLY A 98 1.62 -10.69 -3.04
C GLY A 98 3.00 -10.75 -3.70
N PRO A 99 3.51 -9.58 -4.13
CA PRO A 99 4.86 -9.45 -4.68
C PRO A 99 5.91 -9.62 -3.57
N ASP A 100 7.16 -9.89 -3.94
CA ASP A 100 8.27 -10.20 -3.01
C ASP A 100 8.50 -9.16 -1.91
N PHE A 101 8.16 -7.90 -2.16
CA PHE A 101 8.30 -6.81 -1.19
C PHE A 101 7.09 -6.63 -0.26
N SER A 102 5.98 -7.35 -0.48
CA SER A 102 4.76 -7.26 0.33
C SER A 102 3.98 -8.57 0.29
N LYS A 103 4.60 -9.63 0.83
CA LYS A 103 3.97 -10.94 0.94
C LYS A 103 3.08 -11.01 2.18
N ALA A 104 1.87 -11.49 1.99
CA ALA A 104 0.98 -11.87 3.06
C ALA A 104 0.91 -13.41 3.15
N TYR A 105 0.94 -13.93 4.35
CA TYR A 105 0.94 -15.36 4.63
C TYR A 105 -0.28 -15.72 5.46
N TRP A 106 -0.94 -16.80 5.11
CA TRP A 106 -2.06 -17.25 5.91
C TRP A 106 -2.30 -18.77 5.87
N ILE A 107 -2.99 -19.21 6.92
CA ILE A 107 -3.47 -20.57 7.11
C ILE A 107 -4.99 -20.53 6.98
N VAL A 108 -5.56 -21.38 6.14
CA VAL A 108 -6.99 -21.66 6.14
C VAL A 108 -7.21 -22.95 6.92
N GLY A 109 -8.02 -22.89 7.97
CA GLY A 109 -8.37 -24.06 8.78
C GLY A 109 -9.65 -24.72 8.29
N ASP A 110 -9.89 -25.96 8.75
CA ASP A 110 -11.12 -26.73 8.56
C ASP A 110 -12.36 -26.05 9.18
N ASP A 111 -12.15 -25.04 10.01
CA ASP A 111 -13.19 -24.14 10.52
C ASP A 111 -13.60 -23.04 9.52
N GLY A 112 -13.00 -23.00 8.34
CA GLY A 112 -13.22 -22.02 7.28
C GLY A 112 -12.65 -20.63 7.56
N ARG A 113 -11.90 -20.44 8.64
CA ARG A 113 -11.26 -19.19 8.99
C ARG A 113 -9.90 -19.06 8.32
N LYS A 114 -9.54 -17.83 8.03
CA LYS A 114 -8.27 -17.44 7.44
C LYS A 114 -7.41 -16.73 8.48
N TYR A 115 -6.39 -17.42 8.97
CA TYR A 115 -5.48 -16.88 9.97
C TYR A 115 -4.27 -16.24 9.31
N THR A 116 -4.09 -14.95 9.51
CA THR A 116 -2.90 -14.24 9.04
C THR A 116 -1.72 -14.54 9.94
N ILE A 117 -0.60 -14.91 9.36
CA ILE A 117 0.64 -15.24 10.07
C ILE A 117 1.79 -14.33 9.60
N SER A 118 2.81 -14.21 10.45
CA SER A 118 4.03 -13.50 10.06
C SER A 118 4.90 -14.36 9.11
N GLU A 119 5.78 -13.70 8.37
CA GLU A 119 6.79 -14.40 7.56
C GLU A 119 7.67 -15.34 8.40
N GLY A 120 8.04 -14.90 9.62
CA GLY A 120 8.81 -15.72 10.55
C GLY A 120 8.09 -17.00 10.94
N MET A 121 6.78 -16.95 11.20
CA MET A 121 5.95 -18.12 11.47
C MET A 121 5.84 -19.03 10.24
N CYS A 122 5.63 -18.44 9.06
CA CYS A 122 5.58 -19.18 7.81
C CYS A 122 6.84 -20.00 7.57
N ASN A 123 8.01 -19.38 7.73
CA ASN A 123 9.30 -20.04 7.53
C ASN A 123 9.53 -21.16 8.54
N LYS A 124 9.16 -20.96 9.81
CA LYS A 124 9.28 -21.99 10.86
C LYS A 124 8.34 -23.17 10.62
N LEU A 125 7.09 -22.92 10.20
CA LEU A 125 6.14 -23.97 9.84
C LEU A 125 6.64 -24.79 8.63
N ASN A 126 7.14 -24.11 7.61
CA ASN A 126 7.72 -24.78 6.44
C ASN A 126 8.93 -25.66 6.82
N ALA A 127 9.78 -25.19 7.72
CA ALA A 127 10.91 -25.97 8.22
C ALA A 127 10.45 -27.20 9.03
N GLU A 128 9.45 -27.05 9.91
CA GLU A 128 8.92 -28.11 10.74
C GLU A 128 8.25 -29.22 9.90
N TYR A 129 7.47 -28.83 8.90
CA TYR A 129 6.69 -29.77 8.08
C TYR A 129 7.27 -30.02 6.68
N ASN A 130 8.53 -29.67 6.43
CA ASN A 130 9.20 -29.84 5.13
C ASN A 130 8.37 -29.27 3.95
N ASN A 131 7.82 -28.07 4.12
CA ASN A 131 6.92 -27.38 3.18
C ASN A 131 5.56 -28.08 2.93
N SER A 132 5.15 -28.98 3.79
CA SER A 132 3.87 -29.70 3.68
C SER A 132 3.01 -29.46 4.92
N VAL A 133 2.61 -28.21 5.14
CA VAL A 133 1.84 -27.78 6.33
C VAL A 133 0.38 -28.24 6.28
N ALA A 134 -0.18 -28.37 5.07
CA ALA A 134 -1.57 -28.82 4.88
C ALA A 134 -1.80 -30.22 5.44
N GLY A 135 -2.95 -30.44 6.06
CA GLY A 135 -3.35 -31.69 6.71
C GLY A 135 -2.89 -31.86 8.17
N HIS A 136 -1.97 -31.00 8.64
CA HIS A 136 -1.53 -31.04 10.04
C HIS A 136 -2.47 -30.30 10.98
N LYS A 137 -2.52 -30.72 12.25
CA LYS A 137 -3.28 -30.04 13.30
C LYS A 137 -2.41 -28.98 13.98
N LEU A 138 -2.93 -27.77 14.00
CA LEU A 138 -2.29 -26.64 14.65
C LEU A 138 -3.22 -26.05 15.71
N ASN A 139 -2.68 -25.73 16.88
CA ASN A 139 -3.39 -24.91 17.87
C ASN A 139 -2.93 -23.46 17.68
N ILE A 140 -3.83 -22.63 17.17
CA ILE A 140 -3.54 -21.25 16.80
C ILE A 140 -4.10 -20.33 17.90
N PHE A 141 -3.21 -19.55 18.52
CA PHE A 141 -3.57 -18.42 19.37
C PHE A 141 -3.61 -17.19 18.51
N PHE A 142 -4.73 -16.51 18.48
CA PHE A 142 -4.95 -15.40 17.58
C PHE A 142 -5.72 -14.26 18.22
N ASN A 143 -5.48 -13.07 17.72
CA ASN A 143 -6.25 -11.88 18.03
C ASN A 143 -7.26 -11.63 16.90
N VAL A 144 -8.49 -11.31 17.27
CA VAL A 144 -9.56 -10.97 16.32
C VAL A 144 -9.64 -9.45 16.20
N LYS A 145 -9.39 -8.95 15.01
CA LYS A 145 -9.48 -7.53 14.69
C LYS A 145 -10.62 -7.29 13.71
N LYS A 146 -11.54 -6.43 14.09
CA LYS A 146 -12.66 -6.02 13.24
C LYS A 146 -12.44 -4.60 12.77
N THR A 147 -12.42 -4.39 11.45
CA THR A 147 -12.42 -3.05 10.88
C THR A 147 -13.81 -2.48 10.98
N VAL A 148 -14.04 -1.48 11.82
CA VAL A 148 -15.36 -0.93 12.14
C VAL A 148 -16.09 -0.45 10.90
N ARG A 149 -15.37 0.18 9.96
CA ARG A 149 -15.97 0.76 8.76
C ARG A 149 -16.42 -0.28 7.72
N SER A 150 -15.67 -1.35 7.51
CA SER A 150 -15.99 -2.40 6.52
C SER A 150 -16.64 -3.62 7.14
N GLY A 151 -16.61 -3.74 8.47
CA GLY A 151 -17.03 -4.95 9.17
C GLY A 151 -16.14 -6.17 8.91
N HIS A 152 -15.00 -5.98 8.22
CA HIS A 152 -14.10 -7.06 7.89
C HIS A 152 -13.41 -7.60 9.15
N ILE A 153 -13.44 -8.92 9.32
CA ILE A 153 -12.84 -9.59 10.46
C ILE A 153 -11.51 -10.21 10.02
N ASN A 154 -10.44 -9.86 10.70
CA ASN A 154 -9.11 -10.42 10.51
C ASN A 154 -8.75 -11.25 11.75
N TYR A 155 -8.30 -12.48 11.51
CA TYR A 155 -7.73 -13.36 12.52
C TYR A 155 -6.22 -13.30 12.43
N MET A 156 -5.55 -12.66 13.37
CA MET A 156 -4.09 -12.51 13.37
C MET A 156 -3.49 -13.48 14.36
N ALA A 157 -2.70 -14.43 13.89
CA ALA A 157 -2.03 -15.40 14.78
C ALA A 157 -0.90 -14.73 15.58
N ASP A 158 -0.94 -14.89 16.89
CA ASP A 158 0.10 -14.45 17.83
C ASP A 158 1.15 -15.53 18.06
N ASN A 159 0.69 -16.78 18.17
CA ASN A 159 1.55 -17.94 18.22
C ASN A 159 0.79 -19.20 17.73
N ILE A 160 1.55 -20.21 17.35
CA ILE A 160 1.03 -21.48 16.85
C ILE A 160 1.75 -22.60 17.59
N THR A 161 0.99 -23.54 18.12
CA THR A 161 1.55 -24.77 18.67
C THR A 161 1.30 -25.90 17.68
N THR A 162 2.36 -26.57 17.24
CA THR A 162 2.30 -27.68 16.30
C THR A 162 1.80 -28.96 16.99
N ASP A 163 1.44 -29.97 16.21
CA ASP A 163 1.09 -31.29 16.70
C ASP A 163 2.25 -32.00 17.44
N SER A 164 3.50 -31.65 17.12
CA SER A 164 4.71 -32.07 17.86
C SER A 164 4.94 -31.27 19.16
N GLY A 165 4.10 -30.27 19.47
CA GLY A 165 4.20 -29.43 20.68
C GLY A 165 5.17 -28.26 20.58
N ILE A 166 5.70 -27.96 19.40
CA ILE A 166 6.59 -26.81 19.18
C ILE A 166 5.77 -25.55 19.14
N ILE A 167 6.21 -24.51 19.88
CA ILE A 167 5.57 -23.20 19.88
C ILE A 167 6.33 -22.29 18.90
N ILE A 168 5.60 -21.82 17.90
CA ILE A 168 6.08 -20.92 16.85
C ILE A 168 5.51 -19.50 17.12
N LYS A 169 6.41 -18.51 17.19
CA LYS A 169 6.08 -17.09 17.38
C LYS A 169 6.69 -16.26 16.27
#